data_0ac6b814ae6855450c971d6271a5ec1f
#
_entry.id   0ac6b814ae6855450c971d6271a5ec1f
#
_cell.length_a   1.000
_cell.length_b   1.000
_cell.length_c   1.000
_cell.angle_alpha   90.00
_cell.angle_beta   90.00
_cell.angle_gamma   90.00
#
_symmetry.space_group_name_H-M   'P 1'
#
loop_
_entity.id
_entity.type
_entity.pdbx_description
1 polymer ?
#
loop_
_entity_poly.entity_id
_entity_poly.type
_entity_poly.pdbx_seq_one_letter_code
_entity_poly.pdbx_strand_id
1 'polypeptide(L)'
;NMGLAAENILQRQFKAEAPCEKWVTDITEFRAGGQKLYLSPILDLFNGEIVAWETACRPTEELVKRMLNKGLESLAEGEKPLLHSDQGWHYRIKSYQSALADKGLVQSMSRKGNCLDNAVMENFFGHLKEEMYYRRDYRSVEELENAVNEYITYWNQKRIKLSLGGLSPVEYRTEYQKAG
;
A
#
# COMPACT_ATOMS: atom_id res chain seq x y z
N ASN A 1 -5.41 8.96 21.32
CA ASN A 1 -4.07 9.54 21.43
C ASN A 1 -3.50 9.81 20.05
N MET A 2 -3.66 11.04 19.61
CA MET A 2 -3.15 11.51 18.30
C MET A 2 -1.74 12.08 18.46
N GLY A 3 -0.83 11.64 17.59
CA GLY A 3 0.50 12.24 17.46
C GLY A 3 0.50 13.40 16.47
N LEU A 4 1.64 14.05 16.35
CA LEU A 4 1.85 15.10 15.37
C LEU A 4 1.92 14.52 13.96
N ALA A 5 1.59 15.34 12.97
CA ALA A 5 1.80 14.96 11.58
C ALA A 5 3.31 14.90 11.30
N ALA A 6 3.73 13.89 10.54
CA ALA A 6 5.11 13.78 10.11
C ALA A 6 5.39 14.73 8.93
N GLU A 7 6.66 15.05 8.72
CA GLU A 7 7.10 15.86 7.59
C GLU A 7 6.99 15.09 6.28
N ASN A 8 6.89 15.81 5.15
CA ASN A 8 6.94 15.21 3.82
C ASN A 8 8.41 14.97 3.42
N ILE A 9 8.94 13.83 3.83
CA ILE A 9 10.31 13.44 3.52
C ILE A 9 10.42 12.87 2.11
N LEU A 10 9.37 12.20 1.62
CA LEU A 10 9.34 11.62 0.28
C LEU A 10 9.45 12.68 -0.82
N GLN A 11 8.79 13.82 -0.66
CA GLN A 11 8.86 14.96 -1.60
C GLN A 11 8.64 14.55 -3.06
N ARG A 12 7.62 13.69 -3.31
CA ARG A 12 7.27 13.16 -4.65
C ARG A 12 8.41 12.40 -5.35
N GLN A 13 9.43 11.98 -4.63
CA GLN A 13 10.50 11.14 -5.17
C GLN A 13 10.06 9.68 -5.18
N PHE A 14 9.16 9.34 -6.12
CA PHE A 14 8.49 8.04 -6.19
C PHE A 14 9.34 6.93 -6.81
N LYS A 15 10.60 7.17 -7.09
CA LYS A 15 11.53 6.14 -7.58
C LYS A 15 12.38 5.61 -6.43
N ALA A 16 12.57 4.30 -6.42
CA ALA A 16 13.46 3.62 -5.49
C ALA A 16 14.47 2.75 -6.27
N GLU A 17 15.67 2.64 -5.74
CA GLU A 17 16.77 1.90 -6.39
C GLU A 17 16.82 0.43 -5.96
N ALA A 18 16.15 0.08 -4.87
CA ALA A 18 16.16 -1.26 -4.29
C ALA A 18 14.81 -1.59 -3.64
N PRO A 19 14.48 -2.89 -3.51
CA PRO A 19 13.31 -3.30 -2.74
C PRO A 19 13.42 -2.83 -1.28
N CYS A 20 12.28 -2.54 -0.67
CA CYS A 20 12.18 -2.13 0.75
C CYS A 20 12.92 -0.84 1.08
N GLU A 21 13.07 0.06 0.11
CA GLU A 21 13.66 1.39 0.32
C GLU A 21 12.58 2.43 0.64
N LYS A 22 11.49 2.42 -0.15
CA LYS A 22 10.39 3.38 -0.03
C LYS A 22 9.07 2.66 -0.22
N TRP A 23 8.19 2.81 0.75
CA TRP A 23 6.83 2.29 0.75
C TRP A 23 5.83 3.44 0.78
N VAL A 24 4.69 3.24 0.11
CA VAL A 24 3.55 4.16 0.19
C VAL A 24 2.30 3.38 0.59
N THR A 25 1.39 4.06 1.29
CA THR A 25 0.14 3.46 1.77
C THR A 25 -0.99 4.47 1.71
N ASP A 26 -2.21 3.98 1.56
CA ASP A 26 -3.45 4.74 1.62
C ASP A 26 -4.61 3.77 1.83
N ILE A 27 -5.82 4.28 1.99
CA ILE A 27 -7.04 3.49 2.13
C ILE A 27 -7.98 3.85 0.99
N THR A 28 -8.64 2.85 0.41
CA THR A 28 -9.70 3.08 -0.57
C THR A 28 -10.98 2.36 -0.15
N GLU A 29 -12.12 2.88 -0.60
CA GLU A 29 -13.44 2.37 -0.27
C GLU A 29 -14.10 1.73 -1.48
N PHE A 30 -14.79 0.62 -1.23
CA PHE A 30 -15.65 -0.06 -2.20
C PHE A 30 -17.04 -0.27 -1.59
N ARG A 31 -18.01 -0.60 -2.43
CA ARG A 31 -19.37 -0.97 -2.02
C ARG A 31 -19.81 -2.26 -2.69
N ALA A 32 -20.44 -3.13 -1.93
CA ALA A 32 -21.05 -4.36 -2.43
C ALA A 32 -22.20 -4.79 -1.49
N GLY A 33 -23.32 -5.19 -2.07
CA GLY A 33 -24.46 -5.68 -1.30
C GLY A 33 -24.99 -4.70 -0.25
N GLY A 34 -24.93 -3.40 -0.52
CA GLY A 34 -25.36 -2.36 0.43
C GLY A 34 -24.40 -2.10 1.59
N GLN A 35 -23.22 -2.72 1.57
CA GLN A 35 -22.18 -2.56 2.58
C GLN A 35 -20.91 -1.95 1.98
N LYS A 36 -20.05 -1.43 2.84
CA LYS A 36 -18.74 -0.90 2.44
C LYS A 36 -17.64 -1.91 2.74
N LEU A 37 -16.61 -1.90 1.90
CA LEU A 37 -15.36 -2.61 2.13
C LEU A 37 -14.21 -1.62 1.94
N TYR A 38 -13.27 -1.62 2.88
CA TYR A 38 -12.07 -0.78 2.82
C TYR A 38 -10.86 -1.66 2.59
N LEU A 39 -9.96 -1.19 1.73
CA LEU A 39 -8.67 -1.83 1.45
C LEU A 39 -7.55 -0.90 1.91
N SER A 40 -6.63 -1.45 2.69
CA SER A 40 -5.43 -0.76 3.16
C SER A 40 -4.19 -1.53 2.70
N PRO A 41 -3.54 -1.13 1.60
CA PRO A 41 -2.33 -1.77 1.10
C PRO A 41 -1.08 -0.96 1.40
N ILE A 42 0.07 -1.64 1.38
CA ILE A 42 1.40 -1.02 1.26
C ILE A 42 1.97 -1.39 -0.11
N LEU A 43 2.43 -0.38 -0.85
CA LEU A 43 3.06 -0.55 -2.15
C LEU A 43 4.54 -0.18 -2.08
N ASP A 44 5.40 -1.06 -2.60
CA ASP A 44 6.83 -0.80 -2.71
C ASP A 44 7.12 0.01 -3.98
N LEU A 45 7.72 1.17 -3.82
CA LEU A 45 8.03 2.06 -4.96
C LEU A 45 9.10 1.50 -5.89
N PHE A 46 9.85 0.48 -5.47
CA PHE A 46 10.86 -0.13 -6.32
C PHE A 46 10.24 -0.77 -7.58
N ASN A 47 9.17 -1.54 -7.39
CA ASN A 47 8.57 -2.34 -8.46
C ASN A 47 7.04 -2.22 -8.55
N GLY A 48 6.40 -1.50 -7.64
CA GLY A 48 4.94 -1.42 -7.56
C GLY A 48 4.28 -2.62 -6.90
N GLU A 49 5.03 -3.53 -6.30
CA GLU A 49 4.51 -4.68 -5.59
C GLU A 49 3.68 -4.27 -4.38
N ILE A 50 2.52 -4.89 -4.17
CA ILE A 50 1.75 -4.75 -2.94
C ILE A 50 2.33 -5.74 -1.94
N VAL A 51 3.13 -5.23 -1.01
CA VAL A 51 3.87 -6.06 -0.05
C VAL A 51 3.03 -6.55 1.12
N ALA A 52 1.96 -5.81 1.44
CA ALA A 52 1.01 -6.17 2.48
C ALA A 52 -0.32 -5.48 2.20
N TRP A 53 -1.42 -6.13 2.57
CA TRP A 53 -2.74 -5.52 2.48
C TRP A 53 -3.70 -6.17 3.46
N GLU A 54 -4.72 -5.40 3.85
CA GLU A 54 -5.82 -5.85 4.69
C GLU A 54 -7.13 -5.24 4.20
N THR A 55 -8.23 -5.92 4.48
CA THR A 55 -9.57 -5.41 4.22
C THR A 55 -10.41 -5.41 5.50
N ALA A 56 -11.38 -4.51 5.59
CA ALA A 56 -12.36 -4.47 6.66
C ALA A 56 -13.61 -3.71 6.22
N CYS A 57 -14.72 -3.95 6.89
CA CYS A 57 -15.98 -3.24 6.61
C CYS A 57 -16.00 -1.82 7.19
N ARG A 58 -15.01 -1.46 7.98
CA ARG A 58 -14.86 -0.12 8.58
C ARG A 58 -13.39 0.32 8.54
N PRO A 59 -13.11 1.62 8.31
CA PRO A 59 -11.75 2.14 8.25
C PRO A 59 -11.22 2.42 9.66
N THR A 60 -11.07 1.38 10.47
CA THR A 60 -10.66 1.48 11.87
C THR A 60 -9.14 1.51 12.03
N GLU A 61 -8.70 1.88 13.22
CA GLU A 61 -7.30 1.75 13.64
C GLU A 61 -6.78 0.33 13.44
N GLU A 62 -7.61 -0.66 13.78
CA GLU A 62 -7.23 -2.07 13.68
C GLU A 62 -6.92 -2.51 12.26
N LEU A 63 -7.67 -2.03 11.26
CA LEU A 63 -7.40 -2.32 9.84
C LEU A 63 -5.98 -1.93 9.48
N VAL A 64 -5.60 -0.69 9.79
CA VAL A 64 -4.28 -0.14 9.43
C VAL A 64 -3.17 -0.80 10.24
N LYS A 65 -3.43 -1.13 11.50
CA LYS A 65 -2.44 -1.82 12.35
C LYS A 65 -2.18 -3.25 11.87
N ARG A 66 -3.22 -4.00 11.51
CA ARG A 66 -3.03 -5.36 10.96
C ARG A 66 -2.24 -5.32 9.65
N MET A 67 -2.56 -4.37 8.78
CA MET A 67 -1.84 -4.16 7.54
C MET A 67 -0.37 -3.83 7.80
N LEU A 68 -0.11 -2.88 8.70
CA LEU A 68 1.25 -2.48 9.06
C LEU A 68 2.05 -3.66 9.63
N ASN A 69 1.46 -4.44 10.54
CA ASN A 69 2.13 -5.60 11.13
C ASN A 69 2.54 -6.62 10.06
N LYS A 70 1.68 -6.88 9.07
CA LYS A 70 2.03 -7.75 7.94
C LYS A 70 3.23 -7.20 7.16
N GLY A 71 3.23 -5.90 6.89
CA GLY A 71 4.35 -5.25 6.20
C GLY A 71 5.65 -5.35 7.00
N LEU A 72 5.60 -5.04 8.29
CA LEU A 72 6.78 -5.10 9.16
C LEU A 72 7.33 -6.52 9.30
N GLU A 73 6.45 -7.52 9.39
CA GLU A 73 6.85 -8.94 9.47
C GLU A 73 7.53 -9.42 8.18
N SER A 74 7.23 -8.83 7.05
CA SER A 74 7.84 -9.19 5.76
C SER A 74 9.27 -8.68 5.60
N LEU A 75 9.71 -7.75 6.44
CA LEU A 75 11.03 -7.14 6.35
C LEU A 75 12.12 -8.09 6.86
N ALA A 76 13.21 -8.20 6.11
CA ALA A 76 14.42 -8.84 6.58
C ALA A 76 15.18 -7.91 7.52
N GLU A 77 16.14 -8.48 8.28
CA GLU A 77 16.99 -7.69 9.16
C GLU A 77 17.74 -6.61 8.37
N GLY A 78 17.70 -5.38 8.87
CA GLY A 78 18.36 -4.23 8.23
C GLY A 78 17.52 -3.53 7.18
N GLU A 79 16.41 -4.11 6.72
CA GLU A 79 15.51 -3.43 5.82
C GLU A 79 14.63 -2.43 6.57
N LYS A 80 14.73 -1.15 6.21
CA LYS A 80 14.07 -0.05 6.92
C LYS A 80 13.47 0.93 5.91
N PRO A 81 12.38 0.55 5.22
CA PRO A 81 11.76 1.46 4.24
C PRO A 81 11.23 2.73 4.89
N LEU A 82 11.32 3.84 4.15
CA LEU A 82 10.52 5.02 4.45
C LEU A 82 9.07 4.67 4.14
N LEU A 83 8.13 4.96 5.04
CA LEU A 83 6.70 4.71 4.81
C LEU A 83 5.95 6.04 4.70
N HIS A 84 5.44 6.31 3.51
CA HIS A 84 4.74 7.55 3.18
C HIS A 84 3.22 7.34 3.12
N SER A 85 2.47 8.27 3.71
CA SER A 85 1.01 8.30 3.70
C SER A 85 0.49 9.73 3.59
N ASP A 86 -0.82 9.91 3.49
CA ASP A 86 -1.43 11.21 3.73
C ASP A 86 -1.43 11.54 5.24
N GLN A 87 -2.07 12.65 5.63
CA GLN A 87 -2.20 13.05 7.03
C GLN A 87 -3.43 12.45 7.73
N GLY A 88 -4.00 11.39 7.21
CA GLY A 88 -5.15 10.72 7.79
C GLY A 88 -4.92 10.35 9.25
N TRP A 89 -5.98 10.40 10.05
CA TRP A 89 -5.88 10.15 11.49
C TRP A 89 -5.29 8.77 11.81
N HIS A 90 -5.53 7.78 10.97
CA HIS A 90 -5.00 6.41 11.13
C HIS A 90 -3.47 6.39 11.27
N TYR A 91 -2.80 7.25 10.51
CA TYR A 91 -1.33 7.30 10.43
C TYR A 91 -0.72 8.21 11.49
N ARG A 92 -1.55 8.97 12.21
CA ARG A 92 -1.15 9.88 13.29
C ARG A 92 -1.38 9.30 14.68
N ILE A 93 -1.97 8.12 14.77
CA ILE A 93 -2.17 7.42 16.05
C ILE A 93 -0.82 7.01 16.61
N LYS A 94 -0.62 7.26 17.91
CA LYS A 94 0.66 6.97 18.56
C LYS A 94 1.09 5.52 18.45
N SER A 95 0.15 4.57 18.54
CA SER A 95 0.46 3.15 18.42
C SER A 95 1.00 2.80 17.01
N TYR A 96 0.48 3.42 15.97
CA TYR A 96 0.98 3.27 14.61
C TYR A 96 2.39 3.85 14.47
N GLN A 97 2.57 5.08 14.96
CA GLN A 97 3.86 5.77 14.91
C GLN A 97 4.93 5.05 15.74
N SER A 98 4.55 4.50 16.90
CA SER A 98 5.46 3.71 17.74
C SER A 98 5.88 2.41 17.06
N ALA A 99 4.96 1.72 16.37
CA ALA A 99 5.28 0.49 15.64
C ALA A 99 6.33 0.74 14.55
N LEU A 100 6.23 1.86 13.83
CA LEU A 100 7.24 2.26 12.85
C LEU A 100 8.59 2.57 13.53
N ALA A 101 8.57 3.36 14.58
CA ALA A 101 9.78 3.76 15.29
C ALA A 101 10.50 2.55 15.90
N ASP A 102 9.77 1.60 16.46
CA ASP A 102 10.32 0.37 17.05
C ASP A 102 11.08 -0.48 16.03
N LYS A 103 10.68 -0.42 14.77
CA LYS A 103 11.37 -1.09 13.65
C LYS A 103 12.41 -0.19 12.97
N GLY A 104 12.55 1.03 13.42
CA GLY A 104 13.50 1.99 12.85
C GLY A 104 13.09 2.57 11.51
N LEU A 105 11.79 2.47 11.16
CA LEU A 105 11.27 3.05 9.92
C LEU A 105 11.04 4.56 10.07
N VAL A 106 11.30 5.30 9.01
CA VAL A 106 11.01 6.73 8.92
C VAL A 106 9.61 6.91 8.36
N GLN A 107 8.80 7.72 9.04
CA GLN A 107 7.47 8.09 8.57
C GLN A 107 7.52 9.39 7.76
N SER A 108 6.83 9.41 6.63
CA SER A 108 6.65 10.58 5.78
C SER A 108 5.16 10.81 5.52
N MET A 109 4.71 12.05 5.50
CA MET A 109 3.32 12.39 5.21
C MET A 109 3.21 13.43 4.11
N SER A 110 2.16 13.29 3.27
CA SER A 110 1.78 14.28 2.28
C SER A 110 1.47 15.63 2.95
N ARG A 111 1.67 16.70 2.21
CA ARG A 111 1.19 18.01 2.62
C ARG A 111 -0.34 17.99 2.69
N LYS A 112 -0.89 18.73 3.65
CA LYS A 112 -2.34 18.76 3.87
C LYS A 112 -3.07 19.16 2.59
N GLY A 113 -4.05 18.34 2.20
CA GLY A 113 -4.89 18.59 1.03
C GLY A 113 -4.20 18.44 -0.32
N ASN A 114 -2.99 17.88 -0.39
CA ASN A 114 -2.25 17.70 -1.65
C ASN A 114 -2.22 16.24 -2.07
N CYS A 115 -3.17 15.84 -2.94
CA CYS A 115 -3.30 14.46 -3.43
C CYS A 115 -2.12 14.03 -4.32
N LEU A 116 -1.41 14.96 -4.98
CA LEU A 116 -0.26 14.62 -5.82
C LEU A 116 0.92 14.09 -5.01
N ASP A 117 0.95 14.36 -3.71
CA ASP A 117 1.98 13.85 -2.83
C ASP A 117 1.88 12.33 -2.61
N ASN A 118 0.79 11.67 -3.04
CA ASN A 118 0.64 10.21 -3.01
C ASN A 118 0.05 9.67 -4.32
N ALA A 119 0.52 10.20 -5.45
CA ALA A 119 0.00 9.88 -6.78
C ALA A 119 0.14 8.40 -7.16
N VAL A 120 1.15 7.70 -6.65
CA VAL A 120 1.38 6.28 -6.95
C VAL A 120 0.24 5.42 -6.39
N MET A 121 -0.23 5.70 -5.17
CA MET A 121 -1.37 4.98 -4.60
C MET A 121 -2.66 5.25 -5.38
N GLU A 122 -2.89 6.49 -5.77
CA GLU A 122 -4.03 6.85 -6.62
C GLU A 122 -4.02 6.08 -7.94
N ASN A 123 -2.84 5.93 -8.54
CA ASN A 123 -2.65 5.17 -9.77
C ASN A 123 -2.99 3.69 -9.58
N PHE A 124 -2.49 3.06 -8.51
CA PHE A 124 -2.82 1.66 -8.19
C PHE A 124 -4.32 1.48 -7.98
N PHE A 125 -4.96 2.33 -7.17
CA PHE A 125 -6.40 2.24 -6.93
C PHE A 125 -7.20 2.42 -8.21
N GLY A 126 -6.75 3.32 -9.09
CA GLY A 126 -7.37 3.51 -10.40
C GLY A 126 -7.36 2.24 -11.23
N HIS A 127 -6.21 1.59 -11.36
CA HIS A 127 -6.08 0.32 -12.08
C HIS A 127 -6.95 -0.78 -11.48
N LEU A 128 -6.92 -0.94 -10.16
CA LEU A 128 -7.73 -1.95 -9.47
C LEU A 128 -9.22 -1.76 -9.76
N LYS A 129 -9.70 -0.53 -9.69
CA LYS A 129 -11.11 -0.23 -9.93
C LYS A 129 -11.50 -0.43 -11.39
N GLU A 130 -10.67 0.04 -12.33
CA GLU A 130 -10.94 -0.10 -13.77
C GLU A 130 -10.83 -1.54 -14.25
N GLU A 131 -9.85 -2.29 -13.77
CA GLU A 131 -9.58 -3.65 -14.25
C GLU A 131 -10.42 -4.71 -13.54
N MET A 132 -10.95 -4.44 -12.36
CA MET A 132 -11.70 -5.41 -11.56
C MET A 132 -13.04 -4.88 -11.07
N TYR A 133 -13.03 -3.80 -10.28
CA TYR A 133 -14.21 -3.36 -9.53
C TYR A 133 -15.36 -2.91 -10.43
N TYR A 134 -15.10 -2.12 -11.46
CA TYR A 134 -16.15 -1.61 -12.36
C TYR A 134 -16.59 -2.62 -13.42
N ARG A 135 -15.97 -3.81 -13.46
CA ARG A 135 -16.25 -4.82 -14.49
C ARG A 135 -17.48 -5.68 -14.20
N ARG A 136 -17.93 -5.71 -12.96
CA ARG A 136 -19.14 -6.45 -12.57
C ARG A 136 -19.73 -5.92 -11.27
N ASP A 137 -20.99 -6.31 -10.99
CA ASP A 137 -21.65 -6.04 -9.73
C ASP A 137 -21.32 -7.14 -8.72
N TYR A 138 -20.81 -6.78 -7.56
CA TYR A 138 -20.53 -7.69 -6.46
C TYR A 138 -21.75 -7.74 -5.53
N ARG A 139 -22.21 -8.94 -5.21
CA ARG A 139 -23.44 -9.15 -4.42
C ARG A 139 -23.20 -9.03 -2.92
N SER A 140 -21.98 -9.27 -2.47
CA SER A 140 -21.61 -9.25 -1.06
C SER A 140 -20.19 -8.73 -0.88
N VAL A 141 -19.87 -8.29 0.34
CA VAL A 141 -18.49 -7.88 0.67
C VAL A 141 -17.53 -9.06 0.62
N GLU A 142 -17.98 -10.28 0.93
CA GLU A 142 -17.15 -11.49 0.84
C GLU A 142 -16.75 -11.77 -0.60
N GLU A 143 -17.69 -11.66 -1.56
CA GLU A 143 -17.40 -11.82 -2.98
C GLU A 143 -16.40 -10.76 -3.45
N LEU A 144 -16.60 -9.51 -3.05
CA LEU A 144 -15.70 -8.40 -3.38
C LEU A 144 -14.32 -8.59 -2.76
N GLU A 145 -14.25 -8.99 -1.49
CA GLU A 145 -12.97 -9.26 -0.80
C GLU A 145 -12.17 -10.33 -1.52
N ASN A 146 -12.80 -11.42 -1.92
CA ASN A 146 -12.15 -12.48 -2.69
C ASN A 146 -11.60 -11.93 -4.01
N ALA A 147 -12.37 -11.10 -4.71
CA ALA A 147 -11.94 -10.49 -5.96
C ALA A 147 -10.77 -9.53 -5.77
N VAL A 148 -10.77 -8.76 -4.68
CA VAL A 148 -9.65 -7.87 -4.34
C VAL A 148 -8.38 -8.69 -4.08
N ASN A 149 -8.48 -9.77 -3.29
CA ASN A 149 -7.34 -10.64 -3.00
C ASN A 149 -6.77 -11.29 -4.27
N GLU A 150 -7.65 -11.78 -5.14
CA GLU A 150 -7.24 -12.36 -6.43
C GLU A 150 -6.58 -11.32 -7.34
N TYR A 151 -7.13 -10.10 -7.37
CA TYR A 151 -6.57 -9.04 -8.18
C TYR A 151 -5.17 -8.64 -7.71
N ILE A 152 -4.97 -8.50 -6.41
CA ILE A 152 -3.65 -8.13 -5.85
C ILE A 152 -2.63 -9.24 -6.14
N THR A 153 -3.02 -10.50 -6.03
CA THR A 153 -2.16 -11.61 -6.42
C THR A 153 -1.79 -11.55 -7.91
N TYR A 154 -2.77 -11.29 -8.77
CA TYR A 154 -2.54 -11.08 -10.20
C TYR A 154 -1.61 -9.87 -10.44
N TRP A 155 -1.87 -8.75 -9.78
CA TRP A 155 -1.04 -7.54 -9.88
C TRP A 155 0.43 -7.85 -9.57
N ASN A 156 0.68 -8.54 -8.49
CA ASN A 156 2.03 -8.86 -8.04
C ASN A 156 2.73 -9.89 -8.93
N GLN A 157 2.03 -10.96 -9.29
CA GLN A 157 2.64 -12.17 -9.87
C GLN A 157 2.57 -12.23 -11.39
N LYS A 158 1.56 -11.62 -12.02
CA LYS A 158 1.26 -11.84 -13.44
C LYS A 158 1.10 -10.58 -14.27
N ARG A 159 0.59 -9.49 -13.68
CA ARG A 159 0.35 -8.26 -14.43
C ARG A 159 1.67 -7.63 -14.84
N ILE A 160 1.93 -7.63 -16.14
CA ILE A 160 3.17 -7.06 -16.68
C ILE A 160 3.09 -5.53 -16.77
N LYS A 161 4.24 -4.88 -16.66
CA LYS A 161 4.40 -3.43 -16.81
C LYS A 161 5.52 -3.13 -17.78
N LEU A 162 5.29 -2.20 -18.71
CA LEU A 162 6.33 -1.76 -19.65
C LEU A 162 7.50 -1.11 -18.91
N SER A 163 7.22 -0.35 -17.86
CA SER A 163 8.25 0.28 -17.03
C SER A 163 9.16 -0.72 -16.28
N LEU A 164 8.72 -1.98 -16.19
CA LEU A 164 9.50 -3.08 -15.60
C LEU A 164 10.05 -4.03 -16.65
N GLY A 165 10.20 -3.56 -17.89
CA GLY A 165 10.70 -4.39 -18.99
C GLY A 165 9.76 -5.52 -19.40
N GLY A 166 8.44 -5.35 -19.19
CA GLY A 166 7.46 -6.38 -19.50
C GLY A 166 7.35 -7.47 -18.45
N LEU A 167 7.86 -7.24 -17.24
CA LEU A 167 7.76 -8.16 -16.12
C LEU A 167 6.67 -7.73 -15.14
N SER A 168 6.18 -8.67 -14.33
CA SER A 168 5.37 -8.37 -13.16
C SER A 168 6.25 -7.82 -12.04
N PRO A 169 5.67 -7.15 -11.02
CA PRO A 169 6.44 -6.67 -9.88
C PRO A 169 7.31 -7.74 -9.23
N VAL A 170 6.77 -8.92 -8.95
CA VAL A 170 7.54 -10.00 -8.30
C VAL A 170 8.64 -10.54 -9.22
N GLU A 171 8.36 -10.70 -10.52
CA GLU A 171 9.37 -11.12 -11.48
C GLU A 171 10.52 -10.11 -11.55
N TYR A 172 10.19 -8.83 -11.57
CA TYR A 172 11.20 -7.76 -11.58
C TYR A 172 12.08 -7.79 -10.33
N ARG A 173 11.49 -7.93 -9.15
CA ARG A 173 12.23 -8.06 -7.88
C ARG A 173 13.12 -9.30 -7.89
N THR A 174 12.61 -10.43 -8.36
CA THR A 174 13.35 -11.69 -8.43
C THR A 174 14.59 -11.56 -9.33
N GLU A 175 14.44 -10.92 -10.50
CA GLU A 175 15.57 -10.66 -11.40
C GLU A 175 16.62 -9.74 -10.76
N TYR A 176 16.18 -8.70 -10.06
CA TYR A 176 17.06 -7.80 -9.32
C TYR A 176 17.85 -8.57 -8.24
N GLN A 177 17.20 -9.43 -7.47
CA GLN A 177 17.83 -10.20 -6.40
C GLN A 177 18.83 -11.23 -6.93
N LYS A 178 18.60 -11.77 -8.12
CA LYS A 178 19.55 -12.69 -8.77
C LYS A 178 20.81 -11.98 -9.27
N ALA A 179 20.69 -10.72 -9.66
CA ALA A 179 21.81 -9.93 -10.19
C ALA A 179 22.70 -9.35 -9.08
N GLY A 180 22.22 -9.36 -7.83
CA GLY A 180 22.90 -8.76 -6.67
C GLY A 180 23.73 -9.71 -5.84
#